data_297d7ca51e02d155c005c42bc3ca114a
#
_entry.id   297d7ca51e02d155c005c42bc3ca114a
#
_cell.length_a   1.000
_cell.length_b   1.000
_cell.length_c   1.000
_cell.angle_alpha   90.00
_cell.angle_beta   90.00
_cell.angle_gamma   90.00
#
_symmetry.space_group_name_H-M   'P 1'
#
loop_
_entity.id
_entity.type
_entity.pdbx_description
1 polymer ?
#
loop_
_entity_poly.entity_id
_entity_poly.type
_entity_poly.pdbx_seq_one_letter_code
_entity_poly.pdbx_strand_id
1 'polypeptide(L)'
;MKRSIYFRADADSTIGYGHFIRSLALAEMLRDEFECTIITKSPTDYQRKQALGICNLIELPDNDSRFDLFLDMLSGEEIVVLDNYFYSIDYLRQITQKAYRLVCIDDFKDRPIVCDLLINPSVSEQEPLPLVEAKTKLLGLPWALLRKEFRNTPHQPIPSSLATICFGGADPLNITTAALHELLTMEHLQHIAV
;
A
#
# COMPACT_ATOMS: atom_id res chain seq x y z
N MET A 1 -15.34 -17.11 -15.38
CA MET A 1 -14.36 -17.12 -14.26
C MET A 1 -13.96 -15.68 -13.99
N LYS A 2 -13.72 -15.34 -12.72
CA LYS A 2 -13.13 -14.04 -12.36
C LYS A 2 -11.65 -14.03 -12.76
N ARG A 3 -11.14 -12.87 -13.18
CA ARG A 3 -9.70 -12.71 -13.43
C ARG A 3 -8.94 -12.60 -12.12
N SER A 4 -7.74 -13.18 -12.07
CA SER A 4 -6.88 -13.11 -10.89
C SER A 4 -6.16 -11.77 -10.78
N ILE A 5 -6.10 -11.22 -9.56
CA ILE A 5 -5.25 -10.09 -9.20
C ILE A 5 -4.27 -10.54 -8.11
N TYR A 6 -2.98 -10.32 -8.36
CA TYR A 6 -1.90 -10.57 -7.42
C TYR A 6 -1.38 -9.26 -6.85
N PHE A 7 -1.62 -9.03 -5.56
CA PHE A 7 -1.12 -7.89 -4.81
C PHE A 7 0.21 -8.25 -4.18
N ARG A 8 1.30 -7.69 -4.67
CA ARG A 8 2.64 -7.93 -4.16
C ARG A 8 3.06 -6.76 -3.27
N ALA A 9 2.96 -6.95 -1.96
CA ALA A 9 3.26 -5.94 -0.95
C ALA A 9 3.93 -6.57 0.26
N ASP A 10 5.20 -6.24 0.51
CA ASP A 10 5.92 -6.67 1.70
C ASP A 10 5.70 -5.71 2.86
N ALA A 11 5.66 -6.25 4.07
CA ALA A 11 5.59 -5.50 5.31
C ALA A 11 6.34 -6.24 6.43
N ASP A 12 7.04 -5.47 7.24
CA ASP A 12 7.71 -5.94 8.45
C ASP A 12 7.90 -4.76 9.43
N SER A 13 8.60 -4.97 10.53
CA SER A 13 8.86 -3.92 11.52
C SER A 13 9.73 -2.76 11.00
N THR A 14 10.46 -2.96 9.90
CA THR A 14 11.33 -1.95 9.27
C THR A 14 10.58 -1.17 8.20
N ILE A 15 9.86 -1.88 7.30
CA ILE A 15 9.09 -1.29 6.21
C ILE A 15 7.80 -0.65 6.74
N GLY A 16 7.25 -1.19 7.84
CA GLY A 16 5.92 -0.87 8.33
C GLY A 16 4.82 -1.64 7.58
N TYR A 17 3.58 -1.50 8.03
CA TYR A 17 2.44 -2.25 7.49
C TYR A 17 1.63 -1.46 6.46
N GLY A 18 1.99 -0.22 6.16
CA GLY A 18 1.23 0.68 5.29
C GLY A 18 0.96 0.10 3.90
N HIS A 19 1.98 -0.41 3.23
CA HIS A 19 1.87 -1.03 1.90
C HIS A 19 0.93 -2.24 1.90
N PHE A 20 1.10 -3.14 2.86
CA PHE A 20 0.24 -4.31 3.01
C PHE A 20 -1.22 -3.93 3.25
N ILE A 21 -1.46 -3.00 4.18
CA ILE A 21 -2.82 -2.59 4.57
C ILE A 21 -3.54 -1.86 3.43
N ARG A 22 -2.88 -0.97 2.69
CA ARG A 22 -3.53 -0.29 1.55
C ARG A 22 -3.75 -1.23 0.36
N SER A 23 -2.85 -2.17 0.10
CA SER A 23 -3.05 -3.23 -0.89
C SER A 23 -4.23 -4.13 -0.51
N LEU A 24 -4.36 -4.47 0.78
CA LEU A 24 -5.48 -5.24 1.30
C LEU A 24 -6.81 -4.47 1.18
N ALA A 25 -6.80 -3.15 1.42
CA ALA A 25 -7.97 -2.30 1.22
C ALA A 25 -8.43 -2.30 -0.25
N LEU A 26 -7.49 -2.25 -1.20
CA LEU A 26 -7.81 -2.36 -2.63
C LEU A 26 -8.33 -3.76 -2.98
N ALA A 27 -7.74 -4.83 -2.43
CA ALA A 27 -8.23 -6.18 -2.62
C ALA A 27 -9.67 -6.35 -2.10
N GLU A 28 -9.99 -5.75 -0.95
CA GLU A 28 -11.37 -5.74 -0.41
C GLU A 28 -12.36 -5.02 -1.34
N MET A 29 -11.96 -3.93 -1.99
CA MET A 29 -12.79 -3.21 -2.95
C MET A 29 -13.09 -4.05 -4.21
N LEU A 30 -12.15 -4.91 -4.62
CA LEU A 30 -12.17 -5.61 -5.90
C LEU A 30 -12.65 -7.07 -5.81
N ARG A 31 -12.73 -7.65 -4.62
CA ARG A 31 -13.01 -9.10 -4.42
C ARG A 31 -14.33 -9.61 -5.00
N ASP A 32 -15.30 -8.73 -5.18
CA ASP A 32 -16.59 -9.11 -5.75
C ASP A 32 -16.51 -9.34 -7.25
N GLU A 33 -15.55 -8.72 -7.94
CA GLU A 33 -15.34 -8.82 -9.39
C GLU A 33 -14.12 -9.67 -9.78
N PHE A 34 -13.12 -9.74 -8.91
CA PHE A 34 -11.83 -10.40 -9.16
C PHE A 34 -11.51 -11.46 -8.11
N GLU A 35 -10.65 -12.40 -8.49
CA GLU A 35 -10.03 -13.34 -7.54
C GLU A 35 -8.75 -12.71 -6.98
N CYS A 36 -8.84 -12.16 -5.77
CA CYS A 36 -7.75 -11.42 -5.15
C CYS A 36 -6.85 -12.34 -4.33
N THR A 37 -5.54 -12.20 -4.50
CA THR A 37 -4.50 -12.90 -3.73
C THR A 37 -3.43 -11.90 -3.32
N ILE A 38 -3.17 -11.75 -2.02
CA ILE A 38 -2.03 -10.98 -1.54
C ILE A 38 -0.80 -11.90 -1.41
N ILE A 39 0.35 -11.43 -1.91
CA ILE A 39 1.61 -12.17 -1.96
C ILE A 39 2.65 -11.34 -1.25
N THR A 40 3.19 -11.86 -0.15
CA THR A 40 4.09 -11.12 0.73
C THR A 40 5.16 -12.03 1.32
N LYS A 41 6.33 -11.45 1.67
CA LYS A 41 7.39 -12.20 2.32
C LYS A 41 7.05 -12.47 3.78
N SER A 42 7.33 -13.67 4.27
CA SER A 42 7.28 -14.05 5.70
C SER A 42 6.19 -13.34 6.53
N PRO A 43 4.90 -13.49 6.15
CA PRO A 43 3.81 -12.75 6.79
C PRO A 43 3.68 -13.12 8.26
N THR A 44 3.46 -12.10 9.09
CA THR A 44 3.16 -12.24 10.51
C THR A 44 1.74 -12.77 10.73
N ASP A 45 1.43 -13.25 11.94
CA ASP A 45 0.07 -13.66 12.31
C ASP A 45 -0.94 -12.50 12.17
N TYR A 46 -0.50 -11.28 12.41
CA TYR A 46 -1.30 -10.07 12.18
C TYR A 46 -1.72 -9.97 10.70
N GLN A 47 -0.77 -10.07 9.76
CA GLN A 47 -1.05 -10.00 8.33
C GLN A 47 -1.97 -11.13 7.87
N ARG A 48 -1.74 -12.37 8.32
CA ARG A 48 -2.60 -13.52 8.02
C ARG A 48 -4.03 -13.27 8.52
N LYS A 49 -4.18 -12.74 9.73
CA LYS A 49 -5.48 -12.41 10.32
C LYS A 49 -6.20 -11.29 9.55
N GLN A 50 -5.46 -10.27 9.10
CA GLN A 50 -6.04 -9.17 8.31
C GLN A 50 -6.51 -9.64 6.91
N ALA A 51 -5.79 -10.55 6.27
CA ALA A 51 -6.17 -11.08 4.96
C ALA A 51 -7.37 -12.04 5.03
N LEU A 52 -7.59 -12.66 6.19
CA LEU A 52 -8.65 -13.66 6.37
C LEU A 52 -10.04 -13.09 6.06
N GLY A 53 -10.75 -13.74 5.14
CA GLY A 53 -12.09 -13.32 4.71
C GLY A 53 -12.12 -12.17 3.70
N ILE A 54 -10.95 -11.64 3.30
CA ILE A 54 -10.82 -10.63 2.26
C ILE A 54 -10.28 -11.25 0.97
N CYS A 55 -9.11 -11.92 1.03
CA CYS A 55 -8.44 -12.51 -0.12
C CYS A 55 -7.59 -13.71 0.28
N ASN A 56 -7.10 -14.45 -0.71
CA ASN A 56 -6.07 -15.46 -0.49
C ASN A 56 -4.74 -14.81 -0.08
N LEU A 57 -3.90 -15.56 0.64
CA LEU A 57 -2.54 -15.13 0.99
C LEU A 57 -1.54 -16.20 0.60
N ILE A 58 -0.49 -15.78 -0.14
CA ILE A 58 0.66 -16.62 -0.50
C ILE A 58 1.90 -16.04 0.14
N GLU A 59 2.67 -16.90 0.78
CA GLU A 59 3.92 -16.56 1.42
C GLU A 59 5.10 -16.74 0.48
N LEU A 60 6.00 -15.76 0.45
CA LEU A 60 7.32 -15.84 -0.18
C LEU A 60 8.41 -15.89 0.89
N PRO A 61 9.58 -16.46 0.58
CA PRO A 61 10.72 -16.49 1.50
C PRO A 61 11.29 -15.10 1.75
N ASP A 62 11.92 -14.90 2.92
CA ASP A 62 12.58 -13.65 3.27
C ASP A 62 14.02 -13.58 2.75
N ASN A 63 14.20 -13.83 1.46
CA ASN A 63 15.47 -13.67 0.75
C ASN A 63 15.19 -13.29 -0.72
N ASP A 64 16.24 -13.05 -1.50
CA ASP A 64 16.09 -12.51 -2.85
C ASP A 64 15.47 -13.49 -3.86
N SER A 65 15.41 -14.78 -3.55
CA SER A 65 14.69 -15.73 -4.41
C SER A 65 13.19 -15.41 -4.53
N ARG A 66 12.63 -14.61 -3.61
CA ARG A 66 11.23 -14.14 -3.67
C ARG A 66 10.89 -13.39 -4.95
N PHE A 67 11.87 -12.74 -5.59
CA PHE A 67 11.66 -12.01 -6.83
C PHE A 67 11.45 -12.97 -8.01
N ASP A 68 12.32 -13.97 -8.15
CA ASP A 68 12.20 -14.98 -9.20
C ASP A 68 10.98 -15.88 -8.98
N LEU A 69 10.75 -16.32 -7.76
CA LEU A 69 9.56 -17.10 -7.39
C LEU A 69 8.25 -16.38 -7.75
N PHE A 70 8.19 -15.08 -7.51
CA PHE A 70 7.01 -14.30 -7.91
C PHE A 70 6.86 -14.24 -9.44
N LEU A 71 7.95 -14.01 -10.17
CA LEU A 71 7.93 -14.01 -11.64
C LEU A 71 7.51 -15.37 -12.23
N ASP A 72 7.88 -16.47 -11.59
CA ASP A 72 7.53 -17.82 -12.03
C ASP A 72 6.05 -18.19 -11.75
N MET A 73 5.38 -17.44 -10.89
CA MET A 73 3.94 -17.58 -10.66
C MET A 73 3.09 -16.95 -11.77
N LEU A 74 3.68 -16.10 -12.60
CA LEU A 74 2.94 -15.33 -13.61
C LEU A 74 2.77 -16.16 -14.89
N SER A 75 1.52 -16.33 -15.33
CA SER A 75 1.14 -17.08 -16.53
C SER A 75 0.77 -16.19 -17.74
N GLY A 76 0.65 -14.88 -17.53
CA GLY A 76 0.17 -13.92 -18.52
C GLY A 76 -1.31 -13.57 -18.39
N GLU A 77 -2.02 -14.17 -17.45
CA GLU A 77 -3.46 -13.96 -17.25
C GLU A 77 -3.76 -13.02 -16.06
N GLU A 78 -2.78 -12.82 -15.17
CA GLU A 78 -2.94 -12.09 -13.92
C GLU A 78 -2.77 -10.58 -14.12
N ILE A 79 -3.57 -9.79 -13.39
CA ILE A 79 -3.25 -8.41 -13.11
C ILE A 79 -2.34 -8.41 -11.88
N VAL A 80 -1.19 -7.74 -11.97
CA VAL A 80 -0.25 -7.57 -10.86
C VAL A 80 -0.39 -6.17 -10.31
N VAL A 81 -0.53 -6.04 -9.00
CA VAL A 81 -0.48 -4.77 -8.26
C VAL A 81 0.76 -4.78 -7.38
N LEU A 82 1.71 -3.89 -7.64
CA LEU A 82 2.93 -3.72 -6.84
C LEU A 82 2.82 -2.52 -5.92
N ASP A 83 3.15 -2.74 -4.67
CA ASP A 83 3.15 -1.68 -3.64
C ASP A 83 4.35 -1.85 -2.70
N ASN A 84 5.48 -1.35 -3.10
CA ASN A 84 6.72 -1.11 -2.32
C ASN A 84 7.71 -0.29 -3.17
N TYR A 85 8.71 0.30 -2.52
CA TYR A 85 9.63 1.25 -3.16
C TYR A 85 10.94 0.63 -3.66
N PHE A 86 11.19 -0.64 -3.38
CA PHE A 86 12.47 -1.31 -3.67
C PHE A 86 12.52 -2.03 -5.03
N TYR A 87 11.43 -2.03 -5.80
CA TYR A 87 11.44 -2.67 -7.12
C TYR A 87 12.25 -1.85 -8.12
N SER A 88 13.21 -2.52 -8.79
CA SER A 88 13.98 -1.90 -9.86
C SER A 88 13.15 -1.74 -11.13
N ILE A 89 13.54 -0.80 -12.00
CA ILE A 89 12.89 -0.62 -13.30
C ILE A 89 12.95 -1.88 -14.16
N ASP A 90 14.03 -2.65 -14.08
CA ASP A 90 14.18 -3.90 -14.84
C ASP A 90 13.23 -4.98 -14.32
N TYR A 91 12.99 -5.02 -13.02
CA TYR A 91 12.00 -5.93 -12.45
C TYR A 91 10.57 -5.56 -12.88
N LEU A 92 10.24 -4.26 -12.90
CA LEU A 92 8.95 -3.79 -13.42
C LEU A 92 8.76 -4.19 -14.89
N ARG A 93 9.81 -4.07 -15.72
CA ARG A 93 9.79 -4.50 -17.13
C ARG A 93 9.55 -5.99 -17.28
N GLN A 94 10.21 -6.82 -16.46
CA GLN A 94 9.99 -8.27 -16.46
C GLN A 94 8.55 -8.63 -16.12
N ILE A 95 7.95 -7.99 -15.11
CA ILE A 95 6.54 -8.20 -14.76
C ILE A 95 5.62 -7.74 -15.90
N THR A 96 5.89 -6.57 -16.50
CA THR A 96 5.09 -6.08 -17.64
C THR A 96 5.09 -7.04 -18.83
N GLN A 97 6.17 -7.81 -19.01
CA GLN A 97 6.27 -8.83 -20.08
C GLN A 97 5.55 -10.13 -19.73
N LYS A 98 5.47 -10.48 -18.44
CA LYS A 98 4.92 -11.75 -17.96
C LYS A 98 3.45 -11.66 -17.49
N ALA A 99 3.01 -10.52 -17.02
CA ALA A 99 1.65 -10.32 -16.52
C ALA A 99 0.69 -9.83 -17.62
N TYR A 100 -0.62 -9.99 -17.44
CA TYR A 100 -1.62 -9.36 -18.30
C TYR A 100 -1.59 -7.84 -18.21
N ARG A 101 -1.48 -7.31 -16.99
CA ARG A 101 -1.33 -5.87 -16.71
C ARG A 101 -0.52 -5.66 -15.44
N LEU A 102 0.25 -4.58 -15.41
CA LEU A 102 0.96 -4.12 -14.23
C LEU A 102 0.34 -2.82 -13.71
N VAL A 103 -0.04 -2.82 -12.46
CA VAL A 103 -0.47 -1.65 -11.67
C VAL A 103 0.61 -1.35 -10.63
N CYS A 104 1.06 -0.11 -10.55
CA CYS A 104 1.95 0.35 -9.49
C CYS A 104 1.21 1.30 -8.55
N ILE A 105 1.37 1.11 -7.24
CA ILE A 105 0.98 2.07 -6.21
C ILE A 105 2.27 2.75 -5.74
N ASP A 106 2.31 4.08 -5.81
CA ASP A 106 3.49 4.86 -5.44
C ASP A 106 3.10 6.17 -4.77
N ASP A 107 4.01 6.72 -3.96
CA ASP A 107 3.83 7.99 -3.25
C ASP A 107 4.88 9.03 -3.67
N PHE A 108 5.86 8.63 -4.47
CA PHE A 108 6.95 9.50 -4.94
C PHE A 108 6.70 10.01 -6.37
N LYS A 109 7.47 11.00 -6.77
CA LYS A 109 7.42 11.60 -8.12
C LYS A 109 8.75 11.54 -8.90
N ASP A 110 9.81 11.16 -8.24
CA ASP A 110 11.19 11.30 -8.70
C ASP A 110 11.90 9.96 -8.96
N ARG A 111 11.15 8.86 -9.03
CA ARG A 111 11.70 7.53 -9.35
C ARG A 111 11.16 6.97 -10.66
N PRO A 112 11.97 6.18 -11.39
CA PRO A 112 11.53 5.57 -12.63
C PRO A 112 10.49 4.47 -12.37
N ILE A 113 9.35 4.53 -13.07
CA ILE A 113 8.27 3.54 -13.04
C ILE A 113 7.85 3.24 -14.48
N VAL A 114 7.65 1.95 -14.79
CA VAL A 114 7.00 1.49 -16.00
C VAL A 114 5.84 0.57 -15.61
N CYS A 115 4.61 0.91 -16.05
CA CYS A 115 3.41 0.12 -15.74
C CYS A 115 2.26 0.43 -16.72
N ASP A 116 1.17 -0.31 -16.64
CA ASP A 116 -0.07 0.03 -17.36
C ASP A 116 -0.87 1.11 -16.62
N LEU A 117 -0.94 1.02 -15.29
CA LEU A 117 -1.68 1.95 -14.43
C LEU A 117 -0.82 2.35 -13.22
N LEU A 118 -0.67 3.64 -13.01
CA LEU A 118 -0.11 4.20 -11.77
C LEU A 118 -1.24 4.74 -10.88
N ILE A 119 -1.23 4.39 -9.61
CA ILE A 119 -2.03 5.00 -8.55
C ILE A 119 -1.07 5.78 -7.64
N ASN A 120 -1.20 7.11 -7.60
CA ASN A 120 -0.37 7.94 -6.72
C ASN A 120 -1.22 9.04 -6.07
N PRO A 121 -1.70 8.83 -4.84
CA PRO A 121 -2.54 9.80 -4.13
C PRO A 121 -1.76 11.01 -3.60
N SER A 122 -0.43 10.98 -3.59
CA SER A 122 0.42 12.00 -2.97
C SER A 122 0.79 13.15 -3.90
N VAL A 123 0.57 12.99 -5.22
CA VAL A 123 0.86 14.03 -6.22
C VAL A 123 -0.42 14.58 -6.83
N SER A 124 -0.41 15.86 -7.24
CA SER A 124 -1.55 16.45 -7.92
C SER A 124 -1.61 16.03 -9.40
N GLU A 125 -2.80 16.12 -10.01
CA GLU A 125 -3.00 15.80 -11.43
C GLU A 125 -2.16 16.68 -12.38
N GLN A 126 -1.82 17.90 -11.96
CA GLN A 126 -1.02 18.83 -12.74
C GLN A 126 0.49 18.64 -12.56
N GLU A 127 0.90 17.82 -11.59
CA GLU A 127 2.32 17.65 -11.30
C GLU A 127 3.01 16.78 -12.37
N PRO A 128 4.12 17.23 -12.96
CA PRO A 128 4.83 16.44 -13.95
C PRO A 128 5.50 15.22 -13.29
N LEU A 129 5.38 14.07 -13.93
CA LEU A 129 6.02 12.82 -13.55
C LEU A 129 6.96 12.36 -14.68
N PRO A 130 8.14 13.01 -14.86
CA PRO A 130 8.99 12.83 -16.05
C PRO A 130 9.62 11.44 -16.14
N LEU A 131 9.74 10.72 -15.02
CA LEU A 131 10.33 9.36 -14.95
C LEU A 131 9.30 8.25 -15.00
N VAL A 132 8.01 8.58 -15.17
CA VAL A 132 6.92 7.61 -15.14
C VAL A 132 6.39 7.33 -16.54
N GLU A 133 6.57 6.09 -16.99
CA GLU A 133 5.99 5.52 -18.19
C GLU A 133 4.75 4.69 -17.81
N ALA A 134 3.57 5.33 -17.77
CA ALA A 134 2.30 4.68 -17.46
C ALA A 134 1.24 5.05 -18.50
N LYS A 135 0.44 4.05 -18.95
CA LYS A 135 -0.65 4.28 -19.90
C LYS A 135 -1.79 5.10 -19.29
N THR A 136 -2.05 4.86 -18.00
CA THR A 136 -3.06 5.56 -17.21
C THR A 136 -2.47 5.97 -15.88
N LYS A 137 -2.82 7.16 -15.40
CA LYS A 137 -2.39 7.69 -14.11
C LYS A 137 -3.60 8.13 -13.31
N LEU A 138 -3.76 7.62 -12.11
CA LEU A 138 -4.76 8.01 -11.12
C LEU A 138 -4.03 8.78 -10.02
N LEU A 139 -4.10 10.11 -10.07
CA LEU A 139 -3.30 11.00 -9.24
C LEU A 139 -4.19 11.78 -8.26
N GLY A 140 -3.66 12.02 -7.07
CA GLY A 140 -4.29 12.86 -6.06
C GLY A 140 -5.20 12.12 -5.10
N LEU A 141 -5.65 12.85 -4.09
CA LEU A 141 -6.44 12.33 -2.96
C LEU A 141 -7.71 11.53 -3.32
N PRO A 142 -8.44 11.82 -4.42
CA PRO A 142 -9.59 11.00 -4.80
C PRO A 142 -9.25 9.51 -4.99
N TRP A 143 -7.99 9.17 -5.23
CA TRP A 143 -7.50 7.81 -5.44
C TRP A 143 -6.79 7.22 -4.21
N ALA A 144 -6.94 7.84 -3.04
CA ALA A 144 -6.41 7.29 -1.79
C ALA A 144 -7.08 5.96 -1.43
N LEU A 145 -6.26 4.94 -1.18
CA LEU A 145 -6.72 3.60 -0.86
C LEU A 145 -7.04 3.49 0.64
N LEU A 146 -8.27 3.74 0.99
CA LEU A 146 -8.75 3.72 2.37
C LEU A 146 -9.46 2.40 2.69
N ARG A 147 -9.23 1.87 3.89
CA ARG A 147 -10.02 0.77 4.44
C ARG A 147 -11.50 1.16 4.54
N LYS A 148 -12.39 0.18 4.49
CA LYS A 148 -13.86 0.43 4.46
C LYS A 148 -14.34 1.25 5.66
N GLU A 149 -13.69 1.12 6.83
CA GLU A 149 -14.04 1.85 8.05
C GLU A 149 -13.92 3.37 7.88
N PHE A 150 -13.05 3.82 6.96
CA PHE A 150 -12.82 5.25 6.69
C PHE A 150 -13.56 5.78 5.47
N ARG A 151 -14.10 4.91 4.60
CA ARG A 151 -14.72 5.32 3.33
C ARG A 151 -16.07 5.99 3.49
N ASN A 152 -16.85 5.60 4.49
CA ASN A 152 -18.21 6.07 4.72
C ASN A 152 -18.41 6.62 6.13
N THR A 153 -17.34 7.07 6.78
CA THR A 153 -17.43 7.64 8.13
C THR A 153 -18.02 9.05 8.01
N PRO A 154 -19.16 9.35 8.67
CA PRO A 154 -19.72 10.69 8.67
C PRO A 154 -18.74 11.65 9.33
N HIS A 155 -18.60 12.84 8.74
CA HIS A 155 -17.79 13.90 9.33
C HIS A 155 -18.39 14.31 10.69
N GLN A 156 -17.63 14.09 11.76
CA GLN A 156 -17.98 14.59 13.09
C GLN A 156 -17.04 15.75 13.44
N PRO A 157 -17.56 16.83 14.04
CA PRO A 157 -16.70 17.90 14.54
C PRO A 157 -15.67 17.34 15.53
N ILE A 158 -14.41 17.60 15.30
CA ILE A 158 -13.33 17.22 16.22
C ILE A 158 -13.22 18.32 17.27
N PRO A 159 -13.27 18.01 18.59
CA PRO A 159 -13.05 19.01 19.63
C PRO A 159 -11.67 19.65 19.48
N SER A 160 -11.60 20.97 19.64
CA SER A 160 -10.31 21.71 19.60
C SER A 160 -9.35 21.32 20.73
N SER A 161 -9.86 20.60 21.75
CA SER A 161 -9.07 20.06 22.86
C SER A 161 -8.54 18.64 22.63
N LEU A 162 -8.73 18.06 21.43
CA LEU A 162 -8.22 16.74 21.05
C LEU A 162 -7.01 16.88 20.12
N ALA A 163 -5.91 16.22 20.45
CA ALA A 163 -4.79 15.98 19.55
C ALA A 163 -4.70 14.50 19.22
N THR A 164 -4.32 14.17 17.97
CA THR A 164 -4.03 12.80 17.55
C THR A 164 -2.59 12.72 17.04
N ILE A 165 -1.84 11.75 17.55
CA ILE A 165 -0.46 11.49 17.13
C ILE A 165 -0.43 10.17 16.36
N CYS A 166 0.15 10.17 15.16
CA CYS A 166 0.38 8.94 14.41
C CYS A 166 1.61 9.08 13.50
N PHE A 167 2.67 8.36 13.80
CA PHE A 167 3.90 8.27 12.99
C PHE A 167 4.04 6.91 12.29
N GLY A 168 2.90 6.26 12.01
CA GLY A 168 2.86 4.96 11.36
C GLY A 168 3.14 3.78 12.30
N GLY A 169 3.06 2.57 11.75
CA GLY A 169 3.15 1.33 12.54
C GLY A 169 4.55 0.96 12.99
N ALA A 170 5.61 1.58 12.45
CA ALA A 170 6.99 1.24 12.78
C ALA A 170 7.67 2.27 13.71
N ASP A 171 7.38 3.57 13.54
CA ASP A 171 7.96 4.70 14.29
C ASP A 171 9.43 4.45 14.77
N PRO A 172 10.38 4.16 13.87
CA PRO A 172 11.71 3.66 14.21
C PRO A 172 12.55 4.67 15.00
N LEU A 173 12.19 5.95 14.94
CA LEU A 173 12.84 7.04 15.67
C LEU A 173 12.12 7.38 16.98
N ASN A 174 11.05 6.66 17.33
CA ASN A 174 10.22 6.91 18.50
C ASN A 174 9.76 8.38 18.62
N ILE A 175 9.36 8.97 17.49
CA ILE A 175 8.89 10.36 17.42
C ILE A 175 7.58 10.54 18.20
N THR A 176 6.78 9.48 18.27
CA THR A 176 5.54 9.43 19.08
C THR A 176 5.79 9.88 20.51
N THR A 177 6.83 9.33 21.16
CA THR A 177 7.16 9.69 22.54
C THR A 177 7.57 11.16 22.66
N ALA A 178 8.41 11.65 21.75
CA ALA A 178 8.85 13.06 21.76
C ALA A 178 7.65 14.01 21.57
N ALA A 179 6.79 13.74 20.58
CA ALA A 179 5.60 14.54 20.35
C ALA A 179 4.61 14.50 21.53
N LEU A 180 4.44 13.33 22.16
CA LEU A 180 3.60 13.19 23.34
C LEU A 180 4.09 14.05 24.50
N HIS A 181 5.40 14.08 24.77
CA HIS A 181 5.97 14.93 25.80
C HIS A 181 5.65 16.42 25.58
N GLU A 182 5.79 16.90 24.36
CA GLU A 182 5.47 18.31 24.03
C GLU A 182 3.97 18.59 24.17
N LEU A 183 3.10 17.72 23.68
CA LEU A 183 1.64 17.91 23.75
C LEU A 183 1.12 17.88 25.18
N LEU A 184 1.73 17.12 26.09
CA LEU A 184 1.37 17.09 27.51
C LEU A 184 1.63 18.41 28.23
N THR A 185 2.43 19.32 27.67
CA THR A 185 2.66 20.66 28.22
C THR A 185 1.59 21.68 27.79
N MET A 186 0.70 21.32 26.85
CA MET A 186 -0.29 22.22 26.28
C MET A 186 -1.59 22.18 27.11
N GLU A 187 -1.80 23.18 27.96
CA GLU A 187 -2.93 23.25 28.91
C GLU A 187 -4.33 23.16 28.27
N HIS A 188 -4.47 23.56 26.99
CA HIS A 188 -5.75 23.54 26.28
C HIS A 188 -6.14 22.14 25.78
N LEU A 189 -5.22 21.18 25.75
CA LEU A 189 -5.50 19.81 25.34
C LEU A 189 -6.06 19.01 26.53
N GLN A 190 -7.21 18.39 26.32
CA GLN A 190 -7.87 17.54 27.32
C GLN A 190 -7.70 16.05 26.99
N HIS A 191 -7.50 15.74 25.69
CA HIS A 191 -7.37 14.37 25.19
C HIS A 191 -6.25 14.30 24.19
N ILE A 192 -5.41 13.26 24.30
CA ILE A 192 -4.39 12.92 23.33
C ILE A 192 -4.61 11.46 22.95
N ALA A 193 -4.83 11.19 21.67
CA ALA A 193 -4.90 9.86 21.11
C ALA A 193 -3.55 9.50 20.43
N VAL A 194 -3.04 8.30 20.66
CA VAL A 194 -1.78 7.78 20.13
C VAL A 194 -2.02 6.50 19.34
#